data_be58984b9a5deb3e9a1dceff8bfb5a2d
#
_entry.id   be58984b9a5deb3e9a1dceff8bfb5a2d
#
_cell.length_a   1.000
_cell.length_b   1.000
_cell.length_c   1.000
_cell.angle_alpha   90.00
_cell.angle_beta   90.00
_cell.angle_gamma   90.00
#
_symmetry.space_group_name_H-M   'P 1'
#
loop_
_entity.id
_entity.type
_entity.pdbx_description
1 polymer ?
#
loop_
_entity_poly.entity_id
_entity_poly.type
_entity_poly.pdbx_seq_one_letter_code
_entity_poly.pdbx_strand_id
1 'polypeptide(L)'
;MARAGHSGTVVGSAVLVREKYYWPDLQLNIWTIIMLATAGTILGVNAQFMGIQDRMNLGTPWIMPYGVTVGALAIIFIIIEIVFIAQRKLLPGTMMLLSFILLVLFIAGIIGTAIQLFAGPNINNQCNTYVFGDGTNGANTNTLAFLQQRNICQCWQAVFAFWIIGSVFLVWMMVMASQVNSNTYAS
;
A
#
# COMPACT_ATOMS: atom_id res chain seq x y z
N MET A 1 -45.90 -18.93 61.60
CA MET A 1 -45.97 -17.97 60.46
C MET A 1 -44.62 -17.99 59.79
N ALA A 2 -44.46 -18.73 58.67
CA ALA A 2 -43.25 -18.88 57.93
C ALA A 2 -43.28 -17.91 56.74
N ARG A 3 -42.28 -17.03 56.61
CA ARG A 3 -42.17 -16.10 55.55
C ARG A 3 -41.26 -16.73 54.49
N ALA A 4 -41.82 -17.08 53.34
CA ALA A 4 -41.12 -17.61 52.20
C ALA A 4 -40.29 -16.48 51.56
N GLY A 5 -38.97 -16.64 51.54
CA GLY A 5 -38.06 -15.77 50.82
C GLY A 5 -38.11 -16.07 49.32
N HIS A 6 -38.52 -15.07 48.54
CA HIS A 6 -38.42 -15.11 47.06
C HIS A 6 -36.97 -14.85 46.65
N SER A 7 -36.32 -15.93 46.24
CA SER A 7 -35.02 -15.86 45.58
C SER A 7 -35.23 -15.40 44.13
N GLY A 8 -35.16 -14.12 43.91
CA GLY A 8 -35.15 -13.56 42.55
C GLY A 8 -33.77 -13.81 41.89
N THR A 9 -33.73 -14.74 40.97
CA THR A 9 -32.61 -14.91 40.04
C THR A 9 -32.50 -13.66 39.16
N VAL A 10 -31.54 -12.79 39.47
CA VAL A 10 -31.16 -11.68 38.58
C VAL A 10 -30.44 -12.31 37.38
N VAL A 11 -31.19 -12.56 36.31
CA VAL A 11 -30.60 -12.84 35.00
C VAL A 11 -29.96 -11.55 34.55
N GLY A 12 -28.65 -11.46 34.73
CA GLY A 12 -27.85 -10.36 34.20
C GLY A 12 -27.97 -10.34 32.68
N SER A 13 -28.84 -9.47 32.15
CA SER A 13 -28.81 -9.12 30.75
C SER A 13 -27.44 -8.49 30.48
N ALA A 14 -26.53 -9.24 29.87
CA ALA A 14 -25.32 -8.69 29.32
C ALA A 14 -25.73 -7.68 28.25
N VAL A 15 -25.78 -6.41 28.61
CA VAL A 15 -25.92 -5.31 27.66
C VAL A 15 -24.64 -5.33 26.84
N LEU A 16 -24.73 -5.93 25.65
CA LEU A 16 -23.68 -5.79 24.65
C LEU A 16 -23.61 -4.30 24.29
N VAL A 17 -22.77 -3.56 25.03
CA VAL A 17 -22.42 -2.20 24.67
C VAL A 17 -21.65 -2.31 23.34
N ARG A 18 -22.36 -2.06 22.25
CA ARG A 18 -21.77 -1.99 20.92
C ARG A 18 -20.91 -0.73 20.88
N GLU A 19 -19.63 -0.88 21.17
CA GLU A 19 -18.66 0.20 21.09
C GLU A 19 -18.69 0.83 19.69
N LYS A 20 -19.05 2.10 19.63
CA LYS A 20 -19.12 2.86 18.38
C LYS A 20 -17.79 3.56 18.16
N TYR A 21 -16.90 2.94 17.40
CA TYR A 21 -15.65 3.55 16.98
C TYR A 21 -15.91 4.78 16.10
N TYR A 22 -15.36 5.92 16.48
CA TYR A 22 -15.44 7.16 15.71
C TYR A 22 -14.17 7.34 14.90
N TRP A 23 -14.26 7.17 13.59
CA TRP A 23 -13.16 7.35 12.66
C TRP A 23 -13.19 8.78 12.08
N PRO A 24 -12.02 9.43 11.85
CA PRO A 24 -11.94 10.71 11.17
C PRO A 24 -12.14 10.54 9.65
N ASP A 25 -13.36 10.77 9.18
CA ASP A 25 -13.78 10.50 7.80
C ASP A 25 -12.87 11.17 6.75
N LEU A 26 -12.46 12.42 7.00
CA LEU A 26 -11.60 13.14 6.06
C LEU A 26 -10.22 12.51 5.91
N GLN A 27 -9.59 12.15 7.02
CA GLN A 27 -8.26 11.54 7.01
C GLN A 27 -8.28 10.17 6.36
N LEU A 28 -9.33 9.39 6.61
CA LEU A 28 -9.53 8.08 6.04
C LEU A 28 -9.73 8.16 4.51
N ASN A 29 -10.52 9.09 4.01
CA ASN A 29 -10.72 9.32 2.57
C ASN A 29 -9.42 9.74 1.87
N ILE A 30 -8.66 10.66 2.44
CA ILE A 30 -7.36 11.08 1.89
C ILE A 30 -6.40 9.89 1.83
N TRP A 31 -6.33 9.12 2.91
CA TRP A 31 -5.51 7.92 2.98
C TRP A 31 -5.88 6.92 1.87
N THR A 32 -7.17 6.62 1.71
CA THR A 32 -7.68 5.69 0.69
C THR A 32 -7.30 6.11 -0.73
N ILE A 33 -7.45 7.40 -1.06
CA ILE A 33 -7.10 7.92 -2.39
C ILE A 33 -5.60 7.78 -2.67
N ILE A 34 -4.75 8.17 -1.71
CA ILE A 34 -3.30 8.11 -1.87
C ILE A 34 -2.82 6.66 -1.96
N MET A 35 -3.36 5.78 -1.12
CA MET A 35 -3.00 4.36 -1.15
C MET A 35 -3.49 3.67 -2.43
N LEU A 36 -4.66 4.04 -2.95
CA LEU A 36 -5.16 3.51 -4.23
C LEU A 36 -4.25 3.95 -5.40
N ALA A 37 -3.86 5.22 -5.44
CA ALA A 37 -2.93 5.73 -6.44
C ALA A 37 -1.56 5.03 -6.33
N THR A 38 -1.06 4.85 -5.11
CA THR A 38 0.21 4.15 -4.84
C THR A 38 0.17 2.69 -5.30
N ALA A 39 -0.82 1.94 -4.86
CA ALA A 39 -0.98 0.53 -5.22
C ALA A 39 -1.20 0.34 -6.72
N GLY A 40 -2.02 1.19 -7.34
CA GLY A 40 -2.27 1.18 -8.78
C GLY A 40 -1.02 1.47 -9.61
N THR A 41 -0.19 2.43 -9.18
CA THR A 41 1.07 2.75 -9.85
C THR A 41 2.07 1.59 -9.72
N ILE A 42 2.25 1.05 -8.52
CA ILE A 42 3.17 -0.09 -8.29
C ILE A 42 2.74 -1.28 -9.15
N LEU A 43 1.46 -1.65 -9.12
CA LEU A 43 0.93 -2.76 -9.90
C LEU A 43 1.07 -2.51 -11.40
N GLY A 44 0.62 -1.35 -11.88
CA GLY A 44 0.57 -1.03 -13.31
C GLY A 44 1.96 -0.98 -13.95
N VAL A 45 2.92 -0.30 -13.32
CA VAL A 45 4.28 -0.17 -13.85
C VAL A 45 5.00 -1.52 -13.85
N ASN A 46 4.90 -2.30 -12.76
CA ASN A 46 5.54 -3.62 -12.72
C ASN A 46 4.92 -4.60 -13.71
N ALA A 47 3.59 -4.59 -13.89
CA ALA A 47 2.91 -5.41 -14.88
C ALA A 47 3.34 -5.04 -16.32
N GLN A 48 3.48 -3.74 -16.62
CA GLN A 48 3.96 -3.27 -17.91
C GLN A 48 5.41 -3.70 -18.17
N PHE A 49 6.28 -3.61 -17.17
CA PHE A 49 7.66 -4.06 -17.28
C PHE A 49 7.75 -5.56 -17.52
N MET A 50 6.95 -6.37 -16.85
CA MET A 50 6.87 -7.82 -17.12
C MET A 50 6.45 -8.08 -18.57
N GLY A 51 5.46 -7.38 -19.09
CA GLY A 51 5.01 -7.53 -20.48
C GLY A 51 6.09 -7.12 -21.50
N ILE A 52 6.92 -6.12 -21.21
CA ILE A 52 8.05 -5.72 -22.07
C ILE A 52 9.14 -6.82 -22.05
N GLN A 53 9.48 -7.33 -20.88
CA GLN A 53 10.48 -8.39 -20.70
C GLN A 53 10.09 -9.69 -21.43
N ASP A 54 8.81 -10.07 -21.30
CA ASP A 54 8.24 -11.24 -21.97
C ASP A 54 8.36 -11.13 -23.51
N ARG A 55 7.99 -9.97 -24.07
CA ARG A 55 8.11 -9.70 -25.50
C ARG A 55 9.54 -9.73 -26.03
N MET A 56 10.52 -9.40 -25.18
CA MET A 56 11.94 -9.43 -25.52
C MET A 56 12.61 -10.78 -25.24
N ASN A 57 11.88 -11.80 -24.75
CA ASN A 57 12.39 -13.07 -24.27
C ASN A 57 13.53 -12.93 -23.23
N LEU A 58 13.46 -11.89 -22.41
CA LEU A 58 14.37 -11.64 -21.30
C LEU A 58 13.78 -12.23 -20.02
N GLY A 59 14.64 -12.75 -19.14
CA GLY A 59 14.20 -13.24 -17.83
C GLY A 59 13.62 -12.09 -16.97
N THR A 60 12.48 -12.33 -16.33
CA THR A 60 11.85 -11.34 -15.45
C THR A 60 12.52 -11.31 -14.07
N PRO A 61 13.06 -10.16 -13.62
CA PRO A 61 13.56 -10.02 -12.25
C PRO A 61 12.46 -10.28 -11.23
N TRP A 62 12.79 -10.93 -10.13
CA TRP A 62 11.83 -11.31 -9.07
C TRP A 62 11.05 -10.13 -8.49
N ILE A 63 11.60 -8.93 -8.53
CA ILE A 63 10.97 -7.73 -8.00
C ILE A 63 9.72 -7.31 -8.78
N MET A 64 9.64 -7.60 -10.07
CA MET A 64 8.50 -7.26 -10.91
C MET A 64 7.24 -8.07 -10.54
N PRO A 65 7.26 -9.42 -10.54
CA PRO A 65 6.11 -10.19 -10.07
C PRO A 65 5.78 -9.91 -8.60
N TYR A 66 6.79 -9.64 -7.78
CA TYR A 66 6.60 -9.21 -6.40
C TYR A 66 5.78 -7.90 -6.33
N GLY A 67 6.16 -6.88 -7.10
CA GLY A 67 5.45 -5.61 -7.16
C GLY A 67 4.00 -5.75 -7.63
N VAL A 68 3.75 -6.63 -8.62
CA VAL A 68 2.38 -6.94 -9.07
C VAL A 68 1.56 -7.59 -7.96
N THR A 69 2.11 -8.59 -7.27
CA THR A 69 1.39 -9.29 -6.19
C THR A 69 1.10 -8.38 -5.00
N VAL A 70 2.07 -7.61 -4.53
CA VAL A 70 1.88 -6.69 -3.40
C VAL A 70 0.94 -5.55 -3.77
N GLY A 71 1.05 -4.98 -4.98
CA GLY A 71 0.11 -3.97 -5.47
C GLY A 71 -1.32 -4.49 -5.54
N ALA A 72 -1.54 -5.71 -6.03
CA ALA A 72 -2.85 -6.34 -6.05
C ALA A 72 -3.39 -6.59 -4.63
N LEU A 73 -2.57 -7.09 -3.71
CA LEU A 73 -2.96 -7.28 -2.31
C LEU A 73 -3.34 -5.97 -1.63
N ALA A 74 -2.62 -4.88 -1.91
CA ALA A 74 -2.95 -3.55 -1.38
C ALA A 74 -4.30 -3.06 -1.92
N ILE A 75 -4.61 -3.26 -3.20
CA ILE A 75 -5.92 -2.91 -3.78
C ILE A 75 -7.04 -3.72 -3.13
N ILE A 76 -6.86 -5.03 -2.96
CA ILE A 76 -7.83 -5.89 -2.27
C ILE A 76 -8.06 -5.40 -0.84
N PHE A 77 -7.00 -5.04 -0.12
CA PHE A 77 -7.11 -4.48 1.22
C PHE A 77 -7.94 -3.19 1.25
N ILE A 78 -7.69 -2.26 0.31
CA ILE A 78 -8.44 -1.01 0.19
C ILE A 78 -9.93 -1.28 -0.10
N ILE A 79 -10.24 -2.24 -0.97
CA ILE A 79 -11.63 -2.63 -1.25
C ILE A 79 -12.32 -3.16 0.02
N ILE A 80 -11.65 -4.03 0.77
CA ILE A 80 -12.16 -4.57 2.04
C ILE A 80 -12.40 -3.43 3.04
N GLU A 81 -11.48 -2.49 3.14
CA GLU A 81 -11.59 -1.30 3.98
C GLU A 81 -12.83 -0.47 3.63
N ILE A 82 -13.02 -0.14 2.35
CA ILE A 82 -14.18 0.63 1.87
C ILE A 82 -15.50 -0.10 2.22
N VAL A 83 -15.56 -1.41 2.06
CA VAL A 83 -16.73 -2.21 2.43
C VAL A 83 -17.01 -2.14 3.93
N PHE A 84 -15.97 -2.21 4.78
CA PHE A 84 -16.13 -2.11 6.23
C PHE A 84 -16.53 -0.71 6.68
N ILE A 85 -16.01 0.33 6.03
CA ILE A 85 -16.45 1.72 6.24
C ILE A 85 -17.93 1.86 5.94
N ALA A 86 -18.39 1.37 4.77
CA ALA A 86 -19.80 1.42 4.36
C ALA A 86 -20.72 0.67 5.34
N GLN A 87 -20.26 -0.44 5.91
CA GLN A 87 -21.01 -1.22 6.91
C GLN A 87 -20.89 -0.66 8.34
N ARG A 88 -20.10 0.38 8.57
CA ARG A 88 -19.80 0.94 9.90
C ARG A 88 -19.32 -0.13 10.92
N LYS A 89 -18.55 -1.12 10.44
CA LYS A 89 -18.01 -2.25 11.23
C LYS A 89 -16.48 -2.26 11.26
N LEU A 90 -15.85 -1.11 11.06
CA LEU A 90 -14.40 -1.00 11.00
C LEU A 90 -13.80 -1.24 12.40
N LEU A 91 -13.21 -2.41 12.61
CA LEU A 91 -12.51 -2.75 13.86
C LEU A 91 -11.07 -2.22 13.80
N PRO A 92 -10.63 -1.37 14.74
CA PRO A 92 -9.28 -0.79 14.71
C PRO A 92 -8.17 -1.85 14.82
N GLY A 93 -8.37 -2.90 15.60
CA GLY A 93 -7.39 -3.98 15.72
C GLY A 93 -7.11 -4.74 14.42
N THR A 94 -8.16 -5.03 13.64
CA THR A 94 -8.01 -5.69 12.34
C THR A 94 -7.26 -4.80 11.34
N MET A 95 -7.56 -3.50 11.33
CA MET A 95 -6.89 -2.53 10.46
C MET A 95 -5.42 -2.38 10.81
N MET A 96 -5.06 -2.35 12.10
CA MET A 96 -3.67 -2.34 12.54
C MET A 96 -2.90 -3.57 12.05
N LEU A 97 -3.47 -4.77 12.21
CA LEU A 97 -2.81 -6.02 11.81
C LEU A 97 -2.57 -6.07 10.30
N LEU A 98 -3.60 -5.77 9.51
CA LEU A 98 -3.50 -5.80 8.03
C LEU A 98 -2.54 -4.73 7.51
N SER A 99 -2.58 -3.51 8.07
CA SER A 99 -1.65 -2.44 7.71
C SER A 99 -0.21 -2.81 8.08
N PHE A 100 0.01 -3.50 9.19
CA PHE A 100 1.35 -3.98 9.57
C PHE A 100 1.89 -5.03 8.58
N ILE A 101 1.07 -5.99 8.18
CA ILE A 101 1.46 -7.01 7.18
C ILE A 101 1.84 -6.33 5.86
N LEU A 102 1.00 -5.40 5.37
CA LEU A 102 1.30 -4.64 4.16
C LEU A 102 2.57 -3.79 4.31
N LEU A 103 2.79 -3.18 5.48
CA LEU A 103 4.01 -2.40 5.73
C LEU A 103 5.27 -3.25 5.58
N VAL A 104 5.29 -4.47 6.12
CA VAL A 104 6.43 -5.39 5.96
C VAL A 104 6.67 -5.71 4.48
N LEU A 105 5.61 -5.95 3.71
CA LEU A 105 5.70 -6.20 2.28
C LEU A 105 6.21 -4.95 1.52
N PHE A 106 5.75 -3.75 1.88
CA PHE A 106 6.21 -2.51 1.26
C PHE A 106 7.69 -2.25 1.56
N ILE A 107 8.16 -2.50 2.80
CA ILE A 107 9.58 -2.37 3.15
C ILE A 107 10.43 -3.35 2.33
N ALA A 108 9.99 -4.59 2.16
CA ALA A 108 10.68 -5.54 1.29
C ALA A 108 10.72 -5.07 -0.17
N GLY A 109 9.64 -4.43 -0.65
CA GLY A 109 9.58 -3.76 -1.95
C GLY A 109 10.58 -2.61 -2.10
N ILE A 110 10.73 -1.76 -1.06
CA ILE A 110 11.75 -0.69 -1.01
C ILE A 110 13.14 -1.29 -1.15
N ILE A 111 13.46 -2.30 -0.35
CA ILE A 111 14.79 -2.94 -0.35
C ILE A 111 15.08 -3.56 -1.72
N GLY A 112 14.13 -4.34 -2.26
CA GLY A 112 14.28 -4.99 -3.55
C GLY A 112 14.47 -4.00 -4.70
N THR A 113 13.67 -2.92 -4.73
CA THR A 113 13.80 -1.87 -5.75
C THR A 113 15.09 -1.05 -5.56
N ALA A 114 15.50 -0.77 -4.32
CA ALA A 114 16.76 -0.09 -4.04
C ALA A 114 17.98 -0.88 -4.52
N ILE A 115 17.98 -2.20 -4.34
CA ILE A 115 19.05 -3.07 -4.85
C ILE A 115 19.14 -2.95 -6.37
N GLN A 116 18.03 -2.98 -7.09
CA GLN A 116 18.01 -2.83 -8.55
C GLN A 116 18.47 -1.44 -9.02
N LEU A 117 18.10 -0.39 -8.27
CA LEU A 117 18.44 0.98 -8.64
C LEU A 117 19.89 1.35 -8.31
N PHE A 118 20.46 0.86 -7.20
CA PHE A 118 21.70 1.38 -6.64
C PHE A 118 22.82 0.34 -6.47
N ALA A 119 22.55 -0.97 -6.51
CA ALA A 119 23.57 -2.01 -6.30
C ALA A 119 24.10 -2.57 -7.63
N GLY A 120 25.42 -2.67 -7.76
CA GLY A 120 26.12 -3.28 -8.91
C GLY A 120 26.02 -2.46 -10.21
N PRO A 121 25.82 -3.10 -11.37
CA PRO A 121 25.52 -2.41 -12.64
C PRO A 121 24.10 -1.85 -12.58
N ASN A 122 23.97 -0.76 -11.82
CA ASN A 122 22.71 -0.21 -11.37
C ASN A 122 21.94 0.52 -12.48
N ILE A 123 20.61 0.41 -12.43
CA ILE A 123 19.70 1.08 -13.38
C ILE A 123 19.95 2.59 -13.37
N ASN A 124 20.15 3.18 -12.19
CA ASN A 124 20.35 4.63 -12.05
C ASN A 124 21.62 5.11 -12.76
N ASN A 125 22.72 4.37 -12.67
CA ASN A 125 23.95 4.71 -13.38
C ASN A 125 23.79 4.56 -14.90
N GLN A 126 23.14 3.49 -15.36
CA GLN A 126 22.80 3.29 -16.77
C GLN A 126 21.92 4.45 -17.29
N CYS A 127 20.89 4.82 -16.53
CA CYS A 127 20.02 5.92 -16.86
C CYS A 127 20.77 7.25 -16.92
N ASN A 128 21.63 7.55 -15.96
CA ASN A 128 22.41 8.79 -15.94
C ASN A 128 23.43 8.84 -17.07
N THR A 129 24.11 7.73 -17.37
CA THR A 129 25.18 7.71 -18.39
C THR A 129 24.62 7.72 -19.81
N TYR A 130 23.57 6.94 -20.09
CA TYR A 130 23.09 6.71 -21.46
C TYR A 130 21.80 7.45 -21.80
N VAL A 131 21.00 7.86 -20.80
CA VAL A 131 19.67 8.44 -21.02
C VAL A 131 19.62 9.93 -20.69
N PHE A 132 20.27 10.36 -19.61
CA PHE A 132 20.28 11.76 -19.18
C PHE A 132 21.56 12.50 -19.59
N GLY A 133 22.58 11.81 -20.14
CA GLY A 133 23.79 12.41 -20.71
C GLY A 133 23.51 13.16 -22.02
N ASP A 134 24.36 14.13 -22.34
CA ASP A 134 24.19 15.09 -23.43
C ASP A 134 23.94 14.47 -24.81
N GLY A 135 22.85 14.89 -25.42
CA GLY A 135 22.78 15.06 -26.89
C GLY A 135 21.99 14.03 -27.69
N THR A 136 20.67 14.25 -27.79
CA THR A 136 19.96 13.93 -29.05
C THR A 136 19.11 15.13 -29.45
N ASN A 137 19.64 15.95 -30.37
CA ASN A 137 18.92 17.07 -30.96
C ASN A 137 18.21 16.59 -32.24
N GLY A 138 16.87 16.56 -32.22
CA GLY A 138 16.05 16.38 -33.41
C GLY A 138 15.04 15.20 -33.35
N ALA A 139 13.95 15.31 -34.10
CA ALA A 139 12.94 14.28 -34.27
C ALA A 139 13.40 13.18 -35.23
N ASN A 140 13.89 12.06 -34.72
CA ASN A 140 14.39 10.92 -35.49
C ASN A 140 13.88 9.62 -34.83
N THR A 141 13.92 8.47 -35.50
CA THR A 141 13.64 7.15 -34.96
C THR A 141 14.45 6.85 -33.68
N ASN A 142 15.70 7.31 -33.62
CA ASN A 142 16.54 7.26 -32.44
C ASN A 142 16.00 8.10 -31.28
N THR A 143 15.30 9.21 -31.55
CA THR A 143 14.68 10.07 -30.54
C THR A 143 13.50 9.38 -29.87
N LEU A 144 12.71 8.59 -30.61
CA LEU A 144 11.61 7.79 -30.04
C LEU A 144 12.12 6.70 -29.12
N ALA A 145 13.18 5.99 -29.53
CA ALA A 145 13.82 4.98 -28.67
C ALA A 145 14.40 5.60 -27.38
N PHE A 146 14.99 6.78 -27.49
CA PHE A 146 15.50 7.55 -26.35
C PHE A 146 14.39 7.99 -25.40
N LEU A 147 13.25 8.49 -25.91
CA LEU A 147 12.10 8.87 -25.10
C LEU A 147 11.50 7.66 -24.36
N GLN A 148 11.46 6.49 -24.99
CA GLN A 148 11.05 5.24 -24.32
C GLN A 148 12.00 4.85 -23.19
N GLN A 149 13.32 4.93 -23.42
CA GLN A 149 14.31 4.64 -22.39
C GLN A 149 14.20 5.61 -21.22
N ARG A 150 14.04 6.91 -21.51
CA ARG A 150 13.82 7.94 -20.49
C ARG A 150 12.58 7.66 -19.65
N ASN A 151 11.48 7.26 -20.29
CA ASN A 151 10.23 6.90 -19.59
C ASN A 151 10.44 5.68 -18.67
N ILE A 152 11.15 4.65 -19.13
CA ILE A 152 11.47 3.48 -18.30
C ILE A 152 12.28 3.88 -17.07
N CYS A 153 13.31 4.74 -17.24
CA CYS A 153 14.10 5.24 -16.11
C CYS A 153 13.26 6.01 -15.10
N GLN A 154 12.39 6.90 -15.57
CA GLN A 154 11.49 7.66 -14.71
C GLN A 154 10.48 6.75 -13.98
N CYS A 155 9.97 5.72 -14.65
CA CYS A 155 9.05 4.75 -14.04
C CYS A 155 9.72 3.96 -12.90
N TRP A 156 10.99 3.58 -13.03
CA TRP A 156 11.73 2.92 -11.95
C TRP A 156 11.87 3.82 -10.72
N GLN A 157 12.22 5.09 -10.92
CA GLN A 157 12.32 6.07 -9.85
C GLN A 157 10.94 6.34 -9.21
N ALA A 158 9.89 6.44 -10.03
CA ALA A 158 8.53 6.62 -9.55
C ALA A 158 8.08 5.44 -8.69
N VAL A 159 8.27 4.20 -9.13
CA VAL A 159 7.93 2.99 -8.35
C VAL A 159 8.64 3.00 -6.99
N PHE A 160 9.93 3.35 -6.97
CA PHE A 160 10.68 3.47 -5.72
C PHE A 160 10.08 4.53 -4.78
N ALA A 161 9.74 5.71 -5.31
CA ALA A 161 9.08 6.76 -4.55
C ALA A 161 7.71 6.31 -4.00
N PHE A 162 6.90 5.60 -4.80
CA PHE A 162 5.60 5.10 -4.37
C PHE A 162 5.71 3.99 -3.30
N TRP A 163 6.74 3.16 -3.32
CA TRP A 163 7.01 2.24 -2.21
C TRP A 163 7.23 2.98 -0.89
N ILE A 164 7.99 4.08 -0.92
CA ILE A 164 8.24 4.92 0.27
C ILE A 164 6.96 5.61 0.74
N ILE A 165 6.23 6.26 -0.18
CA ILE A 165 4.97 6.94 0.12
C ILE A 165 3.98 5.97 0.76
N GLY A 166 3.78 4.79 0.16
CA GLY A 166 2.89 3.78 0.70
C GLY A 166 3.27 3.32 2.11
N SER A 167 4.57 3.13 2.36
CA SER A 167 5.06 2.78 3.71
C SER A 167 4.73 3.85 4.74
N VAL A 168 4.93 5.13 4.43
CA VAL A 168 4.59 6.25 5.32
C VAL A 168 3.09 6.28 5.62
N PHE A 169 2.26 6.10 4.59
CA PHE A 169 0.81 6.12 4.76
C PHE A 169 0.28 4.88 5.51
N LEU A 170 0.93 3.71 5.40
CA LEU A 170 0.60 2.54 6.20
C LEU A 170 0.94 2.74 7.69
N VAL A 171 2.07 3.39 7.99
CA VAL A 171 2.39 3.81 9.36
C VAL A 171 1.36 4.80 9.89
N TRP A 172 0.95 5.77 9.09
CA TRP A 172 -0.10 6.71 9.46
C TRP A 172 -1.41 6.00 9.78
N MET A 173 -1.83 5.02 8.96
CA MET A 173 -3.04 4.22 9.24
C MET A 173 -2.94 3.49 10.59
N MET A 174 -1.79 2.89 10.91
CA MET A 174 -1.59 2.24 12.21
C MET A 174 -1.70 3.22 13.38
N VAL A 175 -1.17 4.43 13.23
CA VAL A 175 -1.30 5.49 14.25
C VAL A 175 -2.75 5.91 14.43
N MET A 176 -3.49 6.13 13.35
CA MET A 176 -4.93 6.46 13.42
C MET A 176 -5.74 5.34 14.09
N ALA A 177 -5.50 4.10 13.69
CA ALA A 177 -6.19 2.94 14.27
C ALA A 177 -5.88 2.78 15.77
N SER A 178 -4.64 3.04 16.19
CA SER A 178 -4.23 3.06 17.59
C SER A 178 -4.94 4.13 18.40
N GLN A 179 -5.04 5.35 17.86
CA GLN A 179 -5.77 6.46 18.51
C GLN A 179 -7.27 6.17 18.67
N VAL A 180 -7.91 5.62 17.63
CA VAL A 180 -9.32 5.22 17.69
C VAL A 180 -9.52 4.14 18.74
N ASN A 181 -8.62 3.18 18.83
CA ASN A 181 -8.68 2.11 19.83
C ASN A 181 -8.49 2.66 21.26
N SER A 182 -7.53 3.56 21.50
CA SER A 182 -7.27 4.11 22.83
C SER A 182 -8.40 5.03 23.32
N ASN A 183 -9.02 5.82 22.44
CA ASN A 183 -10.15 6.68 22.79
C ASN A 183 -11.39 5.88 23.25
N THR A 184 -11.58 4.66 22.76
CA THR A 184 -12.66 3.77 23.17
C THR A 184 -12.48 3.25 24.60
N TYR A 185 -11.22 3.09 25.06
CA TYR A 185 -10.92 2.68 26.44
C TYR A 185 -10.92 3.83 27.45
N ALA A 186 -10.88 5.09 26.99
CA ALA A 186 -10.84 6.28 27.84
C ALA A 186 -12.22 6.89 28.13
N SER A 187 -13.27 6.44 27.43
CA SER A 187 -14.68 6.87 27.58
C SER A 187 -15.49 5.81 28.35
#